data_d882b4c678b7551e59fd19abfbc3b784
#
_entry.id   d882b4c678b7551e59fd19abfbc3b784
#
_cell.length_a   1.000
_cell.length_b   1.000
_cell.length_c   1.000
_cell.angle_alpha   90.00
_cell.angle_beta   90.00
_cell.angle_gamma   90.00
#
_symmetry.space_group_name_H-M   'P 1'
#
loop_
_entity.id
_entity.type
_entity.pdbx_description
1 polymer ?
#
loop_
_entity_poly.entity_id
_entity_poly.type
_entity_poly.pdbx_seq_one_letter_code
_entity_poly.pdbx_strand_id
1 'polypeptide(L)'
;MFITATIIILCYILIVIFVFFYQRNLLYHPSENNYTSEKINFSYEEVFIPTSDGKKLKAWFHKKNLKQKKTLLFFHGNAGNLNNRIYKLNMIKNFDINFL
;
A
#
# COMPACT_ATOMS: atom_id res chain seq x y z
N MET A 1 4.96 23.74 41.47
CA MET A 1 5.75 22.58 40.95
C MET A 1 4.89 21.33 40.73
N PHE A 2 4.12 20.83 41.69
CA PHE A 2 3.26 19.64 41.51
C PHE A 2 2.16 19.82 40.46
N ILE A 3 1.47 20.96 40.43
CA ILE A 3 0.39 21.25 39.45
C ILE A 3 0.96 21.20 38.01
N THR A 4 2.11 21.80 37.79
CA THR A 4 2.77 21.82 36.47
C THR A 4 3.12 20.40 36.00
N ALA A 5 3.68 19.59 36.91
CA ALA A 5 4.01 18.19 36.60
C ALA A 5 2.73 17.38 36.27
N THR A 6 1.67 17.57 37.03
CA THR A 6 0.38 16.92 36.77
C THR A 6 -0.18 17.28 35.40
N ILE A 7 -0.14 18.55 35.02
CA ILE A 7 -0.61 19.02 33.70
C ILE A 7 0.21 18.36 32.58
N ILE A 8 1.54 18.29 32.71
CA ILE A 8 2.40 17.66 31.70
C ILE A 8 2.05 16.17 31.53
N ILE A 9 1.85 15.46 32.64
CA ILE A 9 1.48 14.04 32.60
C ILE A 9 0.12 13.85 31.93
N LEU A 10 -0.86 14.68 32.26
CA LEU A 10 -2.18 14.61 31.63
C LEU A 10 -2.12 14.88 30.12
N CYS A 11 -1.37 15.90 29.69
CA CYS A 11 -1.17 16.18 28.27
C CYS A 11 -0.51 15.02 27.56
N TYR A 12 0.50 14.41 28.15
CA TYR A 12 1.16 13.24 27.59
C TYR A 12 0.19 12.06 27.40
N ILE A 13 -0.60 11.75 28.43
CA ILE A 13 -1.62 10.69 28.36
C ILE A 13 -2.65 10.97 27.26
N LEU A 14 -3.12 12.20 27.14
CA LEU A 14 -4.06 12.58 26.08
C LEU A 14 -3.46 12.40 24.68
N ILE A 15 -2.19 12.77 24.48
CA ILE A 15 -1.50 12.58 23.22
C ILE A 15 -1.38 11.08 22.90
N VAL A 16 -1.00 10.24 23.86
CA VAL A 16 -0.88 8.79 23.66
C VAL A 16 -2.24 8.19 23.28
N ILE A 17 -3.30 8.57 23.97
CA ILE A 17 -4.66 8.11 23.68
C ILE A 17 -5.07 8.56 22.26
N PHE A 18 -4.83 9.82 21.91
CA PHE A 18 -5.11 10.33 20.57
C PHE A 18 -4.38 9.54 19.49
N VAL A 19 -3.07 9.37 19.62
CA VAL A 19 -2.26 8.62 18.67
C VAL A 19 -2.74 7.17 18.57
N PHE A 20 -3.07 6.52 19.67
CA PHE A 20 -3.57 5.15 19.68
C PHE A 20 -4.84 4.98 18.85
N PHE A 21 -5.81 5.90 18.95
CA PHE A 21 -7.04 5.83 18.18
C PHE A 21 -6.87 6.26 16.72
N TYR A 22 -5.98 7.22 16.46
CA TYR A 22 -5.76 7.78 15.13
C TYR A 22 -4.57 7.17 14.37
N GLN A 23 -3.83 6.23 14.95
CA GLN A 23 -2.61 5.66 14.37
C GLN A 23 -2.81 5.16 12.93
N ARG A 24 -3.93 4.53 12.61
CA ARG A 24 -4.21 4.06 11.25
C ARG A 24 -4.35 5.21 10.26
N ASN A 25 -5.05 6.27 10.62
CA ASN A 25 -5.23 7.44 9.76
C ASN A 25 -3.93 8.23 9.61
N LEU A 26 -3.07 8.24 10.64
CA LEU A 26 -1.77 8.88 10.59
C LEU A 26 -0.76 8.09 9.74
N LEU A 27 -0.89 6.76 9.72
CA LEU A 27 0.05 5.88 9.05
C LEU A 27 -0.35 5.57 7.60
N TYR A 28 -1.63 5.35 7.35
CA TYR A 28 -2.13 4.96 6.05
C TYR A 28 -2.87 6.11 5.38
N HIS A 29 -2.41 6.47 4.19
CA HIS A 29 -3.02 7.50 3.36
C HIS A 29 -3.47 6.88 2.02
N PRO A 30 -4.50 6.03 2.02
CA PRO A 30 -5.02 5.46 0.78
C PRO A 30 -5.59 6.57 -0.10
N SER A 31 -5.43 6.45 -1.40
CA SER A 31 -6.02 7.37 -2.37
C SER A 31 -7.10 6.64 -3.16
N GLU A 32 -8.29 7.20 -3.19
CA GLU A 32 -9.37 6.76 -4.09
C GLU A 32 -9.18 7.34 -5.49
N ASN A 33 -8.34 8.36 -5.62
CA ASN A 33 -8.07 8.99 -6.89
C ASN A 33 -7.21 8.07 -7.77
N ASN A 34 -7.79 7.64 -8.88
CA ASN A 34 -7.12 6.81 -9.89
C ASN A 34 -6.30 7.64 -10.90
N TYR A 35 -6.10 8.93 -10.62
CA TYR A 35 -5.32 9.77 -11.50
C TYR A 35 -3.87 9.33 -11.53
N THR A 36 -3.39 9.06 -12.74
CA THR A 36 -1.98 8.83 -13.04
C THR A 36 -1.66 9.45 -14.39
N SER A 37 -0.52 10.11 -14.48
CA SER A 37 0.03 10.60 -15.75
C SER A 37 0.65 9.48 -16.58
N GLU A 38 0.91 8.34 -15.94
CA GLU A 38 1.57 7.20 -16.55
C GLU A 38 0.58 6.26 -17.21
N LYS A 39 0.90 5.87 -18.44
CA LYS A 39 0.15 4.82 -19.16
C LYS A 39 0.70 3.45 -18.80
N ILE A 40 -0.20 2.49 -18.64
CA ILE A 40 0.18 1.09 -18.49
C ILE A 40 0.71 0.58 -19.85
N ASN A 41 1.96 0.17 -19.86
CA ASN A 41 2.66 -0.32 -21.05
C ASN A 41 2.92 -1.83 -21.01
N PHE A 42 2.14 -2.59 -20.24
CA PHE A 42 2.23 -4.05 -20.12
C PHE A 42 0.83 -4.65 -20.04
N SER A 43 0.70 -5.89 -20.48
CA SER A 43 -0.53 -6.66 -20.29
C SER A 43 -0.61 -7.17 -18.86
N TYR A 44 -1.77 -7.14 -18.24
CA TYR A 44 -1.98 -7.68 -16.90
C TYR A 44 -3.40 -8.25 -16.78
N GLU A 45 -3.56 -9.15 -15.83
CA GLU A 45 -4.83 -9.68 -15.39
C GLU A 45 -5.15 -9.12 -14.00
N GLU A 46 -6.38 -8.68 -13.77
CA GLU A 46 -6.83 -8.32 -12.43
C GLU A 46 -7.14 -9.58 -11.65
N VAL A 47 -6.49 -9.74 -10.52
CA VAL A 47 -6.67 -10.87 -9.62
C VAL A 47 -7.23 -10.37 -8.29
N PHE A 48 -8.23 -11.06 -7.78
CA PHE A 48 -8.81 -10.79 -6.46
C PHE A 48 -8.44 -11.90 -5.50
N ILE A 49 -7.69 -11.54 -4.46
CA ILE A 49 -7.20 -12.47 -3.45
C ILE A 49 -8.08 -12.33 -2.20
N PRO A 50 -8.87 -13.36 -1.84
CA PRO A 50 -9.66 -13.32 -0.62
C PRO A 50 -8.77 -13.41 0.61
N THR A 51 -9.11 -12.64 1.64
CA THR A 51 -8.43 -12.66 2.93
C THR A 51 -9.29 -13.35 4.00
N SER A 52 -8.68 -13.81 5.08
CA SER A 52 -9.37 -14.51 6.17
C SER A 52 -10.42 -13.66 6.89
N ASP A 53 -10.30 -12.32 6.81
CA ASP A 53 -11.26 -11.36 7.36
C ASP A 53 -12.41 -11.01 6.37
N GLY A 54 -12.53 -11.74 5.27
CA GLY A 54 -13.61 -11.60 4.28
C GLY A 54 -13.43 -10.47 3.26
N LYS A 55 -12.27 -9.81 3.25
CA LYS A 55 -11.94 -8.79 2.25
C LYS A 55 -11.39 -9.41 0.98
N LYS A 56 -11.36 -8.64 -0.09
CA LYS A 56 -10.74 -9.01 -1.36
C LYS A 56 -9.66 -7.99 -1.70
N LEU A 57 -8.44 -8.47 -1.81
CA LEU A 57 -7.31 -7.64 -2.26
C LEU A 57 -7.28 -7.66 -3.78
N LYS A 58 -7.26 -6.48 -4.39
CA LYS A 58 -7.07 -6.32 -5.83
C LYS A 58 -5.57 -6.32 -6.14
N ALA A 59 -5.16 -7.17 -7.06
CA ALA A 59 -3.79 -7.26 -7.54
C ALA A 59 -3.76 -7.28 -9.07
N TRP A 60 -2.61 -6.93 -9.66
CA TRP A 60 -2.33 -7.03 -11.09
C TRP A 60 -1.26 -8.09 -11.32
N PHE A 61 -1.62 -9.11 -12.09
CA PHE A 61 -0.69 -10.16 -12.47
C PHE A 61 -0.22 -9.95 -13.91
N HIS A 62 1.07 -9.69 -14.08
CA HIS A 62 1.73 -9.65 -15.38
C HIS A 62 2.43 -10.98 -15.66
N LYS A 63 1.95 -11.66 -16.69
CA LYS A 63 2.45 -12.95 -17.14
C LYS A 63 3.26 -12.76 -18.41
N LYS A 64 4.57 -12.62 -18.27
CA LYS A 64 5.44 -12.39 -19.41
C LYS A 64 5.88 -13.69 -20.09
N ASN A 65 6.17 -14.69 -19.29
CA ASN A 65 6.68 -15.97 -19.80
C ASN A 65 6.06 -17.15 -19.05
N LEU A 66 5.29 -17.98 -19.76
CA LEU A 66 4.64 -19.16 -19.20
C LEU A 66 5.65 -20.22 -18.70
N LYS A 67 6.86 -20.24 -19.26
CA LYS A 67 7.94 -21.15 -18.85
C LYS A 67 8.68 -20.65 -17.62
N GLN A 68 8.53 -19.35 -17.28
CA GLN A 68 9.18 -18.76 -16.14
C GLN A 68 8.45 -19.16 -14.86
N LYS A 69 9.14 -19.87 -13.98
CA LYS A 69 8.61 -20.36 -12.71
C LYS A 69 8.66 -19.29 -11.60
N LYS A 70 9.43 -18.21 -11.80
CA LYS A 70 9.63 -17.16 -10.78
C LYS A 70 8.64 -16.01 -11.00
N THR A 71 8.00 -15.61 -9.95
CA THR A 71 7.12 -14.45 -9.93
C THR A 71 7.61 -13.48 -8.86
N LEU A 72 7.83 -12.23 -9.24
CA LEU A 72 8.14 -11.16 -8.31
C LEU A 72 6.85 -10.68 -7.64
N LEU A 73 6.80 -10.75 -6.31
CA LEU A 73 5.73 -10.11 -5.53
C LEU A 73 6.13 -8.67 -5.23
N PHE A 74 5.31 -7.72 -5.67
CA PHE A 74 5.52 -6.31 -5.44
C PHE A 74 4.45 -5.73 -4.55
N PHE A 75 4.83 -5.30 -3.34
CA PHE A 75 3.95 -4.62 -2.40
C PHE A 75 4.25 -3.13 -2.39
N HIS A 76 3.21 -2.30 -2.53
CA HIS A 76 3.38 -0.86 -2.39
C HIS A 76 3.32 -0.41 -0.93
N GLY A 77 3.81 0.81 -0.66
CA GLY A 77 3.83 1.40 0.68
C GLY A 77 2.47 1.94 1.14
N ASN A 78 2.48 2.66 2.26
CA ASN A 78 1.29 3.08 3.01
C ASN A 78 0.44 4.17 2.33
N ALA A 79 0.94 4.83 1.31
CA ALA A 79 0.23 5.94 0.66
C ALA A 79 -0.15 5.63 -0.78
N GLY A 80 -1.25 6.23 -1.23
CA GLY A 80 -1.75 6.09 -2.59
C GLY A 80 -2.45 4.76 -2.84
N ASN A 81 -2.42 4.33 -4.09
CA ASN A 81 -3.02 3.08 -4.56
C ASN A 81 -2.15 2.40 -5.63
N LEU A 82 -2.65 1.32 -6.20
CA LEU A 82 -1.95 0.53 -7.22
C LEU A 82 -1.62 1.34 -8.49
N ASN A 83 -2.53 2.22 -8.93
CA ASN A 83 -2.30 3.06 -10.11
C ASN A 83 -1.11 4.03 -9.95
N ASN A 84 -0.83 4.47 -8.73
CA ASN A 84 0.33 5.32 -8.45
C ASN A 84 1.67 4.58 -8.60
N ARG A 85 1.65 3.28 -8.87
CA ARG A 85 2.85 2.44 -9.01
C ARG A 85 3.17 2.06 -10.45
N ILE A 86 2.35 2.51 -11.41
CA ILE A 86 2.47 2.16 -12.83
C ILE A 86 3.88 2.46 -13.36
N TYR A 87 4.50 3.57 -12.98
CA TYR A 87 5.85 3.90 -13.43
C TYR A 87 6.88 2.84 -13.01
N LYS A 88 6.80 2.33 -11.77
CA LYS A 88 7.70 1.27 -11.29
C LYS A 88 7.43 -0.06 -11.99
N LEU A 89 6.16 -0.39 -12.19
CA LEU A 89 5.77 -1.60 -12.89
C LEU A 89 6.22 -1.56 -14.36
N ASN A 90 6.13 -0.40 -15.02
CA ASN A 90 6.66 -0.20 -16.36
C ASN A 90 8.19 -0.39 -16.45
N MET A 91 8.93 -0.13 -15.38
CA MET A 91 10.36 -0.44 -15.31
C MET A 91 10.60 -1.95 -15.14
N ILE A 92 9.83 -2.60 -14.26
CA ILE A 92 9.96 -4.03 -13.96
C ILE A 92 9.63 -4.90 -15.18
N LYS A 93 8.68 -4.48 -16.03
CA LYS A 93 8.29 -5.24 -17.24
C LYS A 93 9.45 -5.53 -18.20
N ASN A 94 10.53 -4.73 -18.14
CA ASN A 94 11.69 -4.92 -19.01
C ASN A 94 12.50 -6.17 -18.64
N PHE A 95 12.33 -6.68 -17.42
CA PHE A 95 12.93 -7.93 -17.00
C PHE A 95 12.10 -9.12 -17.52
N ASP A 96 12.76 -10.24 -17.77
CA ASP A 96 12.08 -11.47 -18.22
C ASP A 96 11.53 -12.27 -17.02
N ILE A 97 10.62 -11.65 -16.28
CA ILE A 97 9.98 -12.23 -15.09
C ILE A 97 8.49 -11.94 -15.09
N ASN A 98 7.72 -12.81 -14.43
CA ASN A 98 6.34 -12.52 -14.07
C ASN A 98 6.32 -11.62 -12.82
N PHE A 99 5.25 -10.82 -12.61
CA PHE A 99 5.08 -10.10 -11.36
C PHE A 99 3.60 -9.98 -10.96
N LEU A 100 3.39 -9.90 -9.67
CA LEU A 100 2.10 -9.72 -9.02
C LEU A 100 2.20 -8.56 -8.03
#